data_d06df134589327acb2a4724ad2bb7ed1
#
_entry.id   d06df134589327acb2a4724ad2bb7ed1
#
_cell.length_a   1.000
_cell.length_b   1.000
_cell.length_c   1.000
_cell.angle_alpha   90.00
_cell.angle_beta   90.00
_cell.angle_gamma   90.00
#
_symmetry.space_group_name_H-M   'P 1'
#
loop_
_entity.id
_entity.type
_entity.pdbx_description
1 polymer ?
#
loop_
_entity_poly.entity_id
_entity_poly.type
_entity_poly.pdbx_seq_one_letter_code
_entity_poly.pdbx_strand_id
1 'polypeptide(L)'
;MSEAVTTTAADATPIIALNNLSMRFRQQAVLREISLKIKKGETVCVIGESGCGKTVMLKLMIGLIRPTQGTVLFDGRDLKTLSEHELTLVRLRFGFLFQMAALFDSLTIFDNVAFGPREHNLFKPGTLDRLVADRLKEVGLPEGLEHKKPAELSGGQRKRVGMARALALNPEVMLYDEPTTGLDPIMSDVINELILQTQKTKLTTGVVVTHDMKTVEKVADRVIMLYPLSRLAPGEPQIIYDGPPEGMENSSDTRIRQFVRGEAGERLREMSRQRGG
;
A
#
# COMPACT_ATOMS: atom_id res chain seq x y z
N MET A 1 -47.32 5.68 -12.13
CA MET A 1 -46.43 4.53 -12.11
C MET A 1 -45.04 5.05 -12.52
N SER A 2 -44.20 5.30 -11.54
CA SER A 2 -42.86 5.84 -11.74
C SER A 2 -41.86 4.67 -11.55
N GLU A 3 -41.24 4.25 -12.63
CA GLU A 3 -40.17 3.23 -12.57
C GLU A 3 -38.93 3.83 -11.90
N ALA A 4 -38.61 3.32 -10.72
CA ALA A 4 -37.37 3.59 -10.05
C ALA A 4 -36.22 2.88 -10.83
N VAL A 5 -35.39 3.64 -11.53
CA VAL A 5 -34.16 3.16 -12.14
C VAL A 5 -33.21 2.78 -11.01
N THR A 6 -33.12 1.49 -10.77
CA THR A 6 -32.12 0.90 -9.87
C THR A 6 -30.76 0.96 -10.58
N THR A 7 -29.97 1.97 -10.30
CA THR A 7 -28.59 2.06 -10.79
C THR A 7 -27.79 1.00 -10.06
N THR A 8 -27.49 -0.10 -10.74
CA THR A 8 -26.63 -1.16 -10.25
C THR A 8 -25.19 -0.62 -10.05
N ALA A 9 -24.62 -0.84 -8.87
CA ALA A 9 -23.28 -0.41 -8.44
C ALA A 9 -22.10 -1.10 -9.20
N ALA A 10 -22.27 -1.46 -10.46
CA ALA A 10 -21.37 -2.33 -11.22
C ALA A 10 -20.36 -1.61 -12.13
N ASP A 11 -20.40 -0.26 -12.26
CA ASP A 11 -19.59 0.43 -13.29
C ASP A 11 -18.83 1.69 -12.85
N ALA A 12 -18.39 1.75 -11.59
CA ALA A 12 -17.50 2.83 -11.18
C ALA A 12 -16.10 2.58 -11.77
N THR A 13 -15.61 3.51 -12.61
CA THR A 13 -14.24 3.49 -13.15
C THR A 13 -13.22 3.29 -12.03
N PRO A 14 -12.34 2.27 -12.12
CA PRO A 14 -11.36 2.01 -11.08
C PRO A 14 -10.37 3.19 -10.99
N ILE A 15 -9.97 3.55 -9.76
CA ILE A 15 -8.95 4.60 -9.57
C ILE A 15 -7.57 4.11 -9.99
N ILE A 16 -7.27 2.82 -9.77
CA ILE A 16 -6.05 2.16 -10.24
C ILE A 16 -6.46 0.91 -11.03
N ALA A 17 -5.87 0.71 -12.22
CA ALA A 17 -5.96 -0.54 -12.94
C ALA A 17 -4.59 -1.00 -13.42
N LEU A 18 -4.28 -2.26 -13.16
CA LEU A 18 -3.13 -2.98 -13.69
C LEU A 18 -3.65 -3.92 -14.78
N ASN A 19 -3.11 -3.83 -16.01
CA ASN A 19 -3.55 -4.66 -17.12
C ASN A 19 -2.38 -5.49 -17.63
N ASN A 20 -2.42 -6.80 -17.42
CA ASN A 20 -1.40 -7.78 -17.83
C ASN A 20 0.02 -7.34 -17.45
N LEU A 21 0.15 -6.80 -16.23
CA LEU A 21 1.37 -6.17 -15.77
C LEU A 21 2.44 -7.22 -15.47
N SER A 22 3.60 -7.11 -16.11
CA SER A 22 4.76 -7.94 -15.82
C SER A 22 5.97 -7.09 -15.50
N MET A 23 6.80 -7.56 -14.56
CA MET A 23 8.04 -6.89 -14.16
C MET A 23 9.19 -7.85 -14.03
N ARG A 24 10.31 -7.52 -14.66
CA ARG A 24 11.57 -8.27 -14.59
C ARG A 24 12.70 -7.33 -14.19
N PHE A 25 13.58 -7.80 -13.32
CA PHE A 25 14.87 -7.15 -13.06
C PHE A 25 15.97 -8.03 -13.65
N ARG A 26 16.65 -7.52 -14.66
CA ARG A 26 17.58 -8.32 -15.47
C ARG A 26 16.89 -9.60 -15.98
N GLN A 27 17.32 -10.78 -15.51
CA GLN A 27 16.74 -12.07 -15.91
C GLN A 27 15.66 -12.59 -14.96
N GLN A 28 15.51 -12.00 -13.77
CA GLN A 28 14.57 -12.46 -12.77
C GLN A 28 13.19 -11.83 -12.98
N ALA A 29 12.18 -12.65 -13.26
CA ALA A 29 10.78 -12.23 -13.24
C ALA A 29 10.32 -12.08 -11.78
N VAL A 30 9.64 -10.98 -11.47
CA VAL A 30 9.09 -10.67 -10.13
C VAL A 30 7.57 -10.62 -10.16
N LEU A 31 7.00 -10.02 -11.20
CA LEU A 31 5.57 -10.01 -11.45
C LEU A 31 5.29 -10.57 -12.87
N ARG A 32 4.22 -11.35 -12.99
CA ARG A 32 3.80 -11.97 -14.24
C ARG A 32 2.31 -11.79 -14.46
N GLU A 33 1.94 -11.07 -15.53
CA GLU A 33 0.57 -10.94 -16.05
C GLU A 33 -0.47 -10.53 -14.98
N ILE A 34 -0.08 -9.63 -14.06
CA ILE A 34 -0.98 -9.14 -13.02
C ILE A 34 -2.06 -8.26 -13.63
N SER A 35 -3.31 -8.65 -13.45
CA SER A 35 -4.48 -7.84 -13.80
C SER A 35 -5.30 -7.59 -12.55
N LEU A 36 -5.47 -6.31 -12.17
CA LEU A 36 -6.11 -5.91 -10.93
C LEU A 36 -6.77 -4.55 -11.13
N LYS A 37 -7.98 -4.38 -10.61
CA LYS A 37 -8.69 -3.10 -10.58
C LYS A 37 -9.01 -2.75 -9.14
N ILE A 38 -8.69 -1.53 -8.71
CA ILE A 38 -8.96 -1.01 -7.37
C ILE A 38 -10.00 0.10 -7.50
N LYS A 39 -11.09 0.00 -6.76
CA LYS A 39 -12.17 0.98 -6.75
C LYS A 39 -11.81 2.16 -5.85
N LYS A 40 -12.39 3.33 -6.15
CA LYS A 40 -12.23 4.51 -5.29
C LYS A 40 -12.85 4.26 -3.92
N GLY A 41 -12.10 4.58 -2.84
CA GLY A 41 -12.53 4.38 -1.45
C GLY A 41 -12.39 2.95 -0.93
N GLU A 42 -11.94 1.99 -1.76
CA GLU A 42 -11.67 0.59 -1.36
C GLU A 42 -10.32 0.50 -0.66
N THR A 43 -10.22 -0.30 0.40
CA THR A 43 -8.95 -0.71 0.99
C THR A 43 -8.62 -2.13 0.56
N VAL A 44 -7.61 -2.28 -0.28
CA VAL A 44 -7.11 -3.56 -0.78
C VAL A 44 -5.86 -3.97 -0.01
N CYS A 45 -5.90 -5.11 0.66
CA CYS A 45 -4.70 -5.71 1.24
C CYS A 45 -4.03 -6.64 0.23
N VAL A 46 -2.75 -6.44 -0.02
CA VAL A 46 -1.91 -7.31 -0.86
C VAL A 46 -1.01 -8.12 0.05
N ILE A 47 -1.24 -9.41 0.08
CA ILE A 47 -0.51 -10.36 0.93
C ILE A 47 0.29 -11.35 0.11
N GLY A 48 1.10 -12.12 0.78
CA GLY A 48 1.92 -13.19 0.19
C GLY A 48 3.30 -13.26 0.82
N GLU A 49 4.05 -14.28 0.46
CA GLU A 49 5.38 -14.52 1.02
C GLU A 49 6.36 -13.39 0.69
N SER A 50 7.46 -13.33 1.47
CA SER A 50 8.54 -12.39 1.18
C SER A 50 9.13 -12.65 -0.21
N GLY A 51 9.38 -11.58 -0.97
CA GLY A 51 9.95 -11.67 -2.32
C GLY A 51 8.95 -11.95 -3.45
N CYS A 52 7.64 -12.13 -3.20
CA CYS A 52 6.66 -12.36 -4.27
C CYS A 52 6.29 -11.10 -5.09
N GLY A 53 6.86 -9.92 -4.79
CA GLY A 53 6.71 -8.71 -5.61
C GLY A 53 5.75 -7.65 -5.07
N LYS A 54 5.25 -7.75 -3.84
CA LYS A 54 4.28 -6.81 -3.23
C LYS A 54 4.75 -5.35 -3.27
N THR A 55 5.92 -5.05 -2.71
CA THR A 55 6.52 -3.70 -2.74
C THR A 55 6.80 -3.21 -4.17
N VAL A 56 7.18 -4.14 -5.07
CA VAL A 56 7.40 -3.82 -6.49
C VAL A 56 6.09 -3.37 -7.13
N MET A 57 4.99 -4.05 -6.82
CA MET A 57 3.66 -3.68 -7.31
C MET A 57 3.24 -2.29 -6.82
N LEU A 58 3.46 -1.91 -5.55
CA LEU A 58 3.22 -0.54 -5.06
C LEU A 58 4.03 0.51 -5.84
N LYS A 59 5.32 0.23 -6.09
CA LYS A 59 6.19 1.15 -6.86
C LYS A 59 5.73 1.32 -8.30
N LEU A 60 5.17 0.28 -8.92
CA LEU A 60 4.57 0.36 -10.25
C LEU A 60 3.28 1.18 -10.24
N MET A 61 2.41 1.02 -9.24
CA MET A 61 1.15 1.76 -9.12
C MET A 61 1.34 3.27 -9.07
N ILE A 62 2.41 3.76 -8.43
CA ILE A 62 2.73 5.20 -8.35
C ILE A 62 3.69 5.66 -9.48
N GLY A 63 4.07 4.77 -10.39
CA GLY A 63 4.97 5.09 -11.49
C GLY A 63 6.41 5.40 -11.06
N LEU A 64 6.87 4.92 -9.88
CA LEU A 64 8.28 5.02 -9.46
C LEU A 64 9.20 4.15 -10.31
N ILE A 65 8.68 3.06 -10.82
CA ILE A 65 9.34 2.18 -11.79
C ILE A 65 8.37 1.88 -12.92
N ARG A 66 8.91 1.61 -14.12
CA ARG A 66 8.10 1.27 -15.29
C ARG A 66 8.00 -0.26 -15.42
N PRO A 67 6.82 -0.81 -15.78
CA PRO A 67 6.67 -2.23 -16.01
C PRO A 67 7.45 -2.67 -17.27
N THR A 68 7.86 -3.95 -17.29
CA THR A 68 8.47 -4.55 -18.49
C THR A 68 7.41 -4.79 -19.57
N GLN A 69 6.19 -5.18 -19.17
CA GLN A 69 5.04 -5.38 -20.06
C GLN A 69 3.74 -4.97 -19.33
N GLY A 70 2.70 -4.73 -20.11
CA GLY A 70 1.41 -4.29 -19.60
C GLY A 70 1.35 -2.80 -19.30
N THR A 71 0.28 -2.37 -18.64
CA THR A 71 0.00 -0.95 -18.36
C THR A 71 -0.48 -0.75 -16.91
N VAL A 72 -0.18 0.43 -16.37
CA VAL A 72 -0.74 0.94 -15.11
C VAL A 72 -1.59 2.15 -15.45
N LEU A 73 -2.88 2.06 -15.18
CA LEU A 73 -3.78 3.20 -15.32
C LEU A 73 -4.05 3.80 -13.94
N PHE A 74 -4.00 5.12 -13.88
CA PHE A 74 -4.47 5.90 -12.74
C PHE A 74 -5.55 6.86 -13.23
N ASP A 75 -6.75 6.74 -12.67
CA ASP A 75 -7.91 7.55 -13.08
C ASP A 75 -8.14 7.50 -14.60
N GLY A 76 -8.03 6.28 -15.17
CA GLY A 76 -8.18 5.99 -16.60
C GLY A 76 -7.00 6.39 -17.49
N ARG A 77 -5.97 7.06 -16.98
CA ARG A 77 -4.78 7.51 -17.75
C ARG A 77 -3.62 6.54 -17.59
N ASP A 78 -3.02 6.08 -18.70
CA ASP A 78 -1.83 5.23 -18.66
C ASP A 78 -0.60 6.04 -18.21
N LEU A 79 0.00 5.64 -17.08
CA LEU A 79 1.17 6.31 -16.51
C LEU A 79 2.38 6.31 -17.49
N LYS A 80 2.46 5.36 -18.39
CA LYS A 80 3.55 5.26 -19.39
C LYS A 80 3.51 6.38 -20.42
N THR A 81 2.32 6.92 -20.72
CA THR A 81 2.12 7.97 -21.72
C THR A 81 2.30 9.38 -21.17
N LEU A 82 2.40 9.52 -19.85
CA LEU A 82 2.53 10.80 -19.18
C LEU A 82 3.95 11.37 -19.31
N SER A 83 4.05 12.67 -19.49
CA SER A 83 5.29 13.43 -19.31
C SER A 83 5.73 13.38 -17.83
N GLU A 84 7.00 13.66 -17.54
CA GLU A 84 7.49 13.70 -16.14
C GLU A 84 6.76 14.74 -15.29
N HIS A 85 6.35 15.88 -15.86
CA HIS A 85 5.54 16.88 -15.19
C HIS A 85 4.16 16.32 -14.81
N GLU A 86 3.45 15.71 -15.76
CA GLU A 86 2.14 15.09 -15.51
C GLU A 86 2.24 13.93 -14.51
N LEU A 87 3.30 13.12 -14.59
CA LEU A 87 3.56 12.05 -13.64
C LEU A 87 3.81 12.59 -12.22
N THR A 88 4.48 13.75 -12.11
CA THR A 88 4.63 14.44 -10.82
C THR A 88 3.27 14.86 -10.25
N LEU A 89 2.40 15.44 -11.07
CA LEU A 89 1.03 15.81 -10.64
C LEU A 89 0.21 14.58 -10.21
N VAL A 90 0.36 13.45 -10.90
CA VAL A 90 -0.25 12.18 -10.48
C VAL A 90 0.31 11.74 -9.13
N ARG A 91 1.62 11.78 -8.93
CA ARG A 91 2.27 11.38 -7.66
C ARG A 91 1.82 12.23 -6.47
N LEU A 92 1.46 13.50 -6.66
CA LEU A 92 0.91 14.35 -5.61
C LEU A 92 -0.47 13.87 -5.09
N ARG A 93 -1.18 13.05 -5.88
CA ARG A 93 -2.45 12.43 -5.48
C ARG A 93 -2.24 11.14 -4.69
N PHE A 94 -0.98 10.70 -4.49
CA PHE A 94 -0.63 9.53 -3.69
C PHE A 94 0.10 9.93 -2.40
N GLY A 95 -0.23 9.26 -1.30
CA GLY A 95 0.59 9.19 -0.11
C GLY A 95 1.28 7.83 -0.04
N PHE A 96 2.52 7.77 0.43
CA PHE A 96 3.26 6.53 0.58
C PHE A 96 3.86 6.41 1.99
N LEU A 97 3.42 5.41 2.75
CA LEU A 97 4.05 5.02 4.00
C LEU A 97 4.98 3.83 3.76
N PHE A 98 6.28 4.08 3.78
CA PHE A 98 7.32 3.07 3.62
C PHE A 98 7.50 2.20 4.86
N GLN A 99 8.00 0.99 4.68
CA GLN A 99 8.25 0.01 5.75
C GLN A 99 9.03 0.58 6.94
N MET A 100 10.06 1.39 6.71
CA MET A 100 10.88 2.04 7.76
C MET A 100 10.53 3.53 7.93
N ALA A 101 9.29 3.95 7.55
CA ALA A 101 8.83 5.34 7.49
C ALA A 101 9.64 6.24 6.54
N ALA A 102 10.86 5.91 6.21
CA ALA A 102 11.78 6.64 5.31
C ALA A 102 11.82 8.15 5.59
N LEU A 103 11.92 8.52 6.87
CA LEU A 103 12.11 9.92 7.27
C LEU A 103 13.52 10.39 6.90
N PHE A 104 13.64 11.68 6.60
CA PHE A 104 14.94 12.32 6.41
C PHE A 104 15.58 12.55 7.78
N ASP A 105 16.63 11.83 8.11
CA ASP A 105 17.29 11.86 9.44
C ASP A 105 17.89 13.23 9.78
N SER A 106 18.30 13.99 8.79
CA SER A 106 18.87 15.34 8.96
C SER A 106 17.82 16.41 9.22
N LEU A 107 16.55 16.16 8.87
CA LEU A 107 15.46 17.12 9.01
C LEU A 107 14.72 16.95 10.35
N THR A 108 14.10 18.03 10.82
CA THR A 108 13.17 17.99 11.95
C THR A 108 11.89 17.22 11.57
N ILE A 109 11.07 16.89 12.54
CA ILE A 109 9.75 16.28 12.30
C ILE A 109 8.87 17.26 11.52
N PHE A 110 8.92 18.56 11.86
CA PHE A 110 8.26 19.61 11.11
C PHE A 110 8.66 19.57 9.63
N ASP A 111 9.96 19.62 9.35
CA ASP A 111 10.48 19.64 7.98
C ASP A 111 10.18 18.34 7.21
N ASN A 112 10.15 17.19 7.88
CA ASN A 112 9.72 15.93 7.28
C ASN A 112 8.26 15.99 6.81
N VAL A 113 7.34 16.48 7.64
CA VAL A 113 5.91 16.58 7.29
C VAL A 113 5.69 17.70 6.26
N ALA A 114 6.38 18.81 6.40
CA ALA A 114 6.30 19.97 5.51
C ALA A 114 6.98 19.76 4.14
N PHE A 115 7.78 18.71 3.98
CA PHE A 115 8.65 18.51 2.81
C PHE A 115 7.87 18.56 1.49
N GLY A 116 6.87 17.71 1.31
CA GLY A 116 6.09 17.68 0.08
C GLY A 116 5.35 19.00 -0.20
N PRO A 117 4.59 19.54 0.76
CA PRO A 117 3.94 20.84 0.63
C PRO A 117 4.89 21.98 0.23
N ARG A 118 6.11 22.01 0.80
CA ARG A 118 7.12 23.04 0.53
C ARG A 118 7.74 22.89 -0.86
N GLU A 119 8.18 21.69 -1.23
CA GLU A 119 8.79 21.40 -2.53
C GLU A 119 7.89 21.75 -3.72
N HIS A 120 6.58 21.58 -3.55
CA HIS A 120 5.63 21.86 -4.61
C HIS A 120 4.95 23.24 -4.52
N ASN A 121 5.37 24.09 -3.59
CA ASN A 121 4.82 25.45 -3.37
C ASN A 121 3.28 25.48 -3.26
N LEU A 122 2.71 24.46 -2.63
CA LEU A 122 1.25 24.27 -2.56
C LEU A 122 0.59 25.05 -1.42
N PHE A 123 1.38 25.66 -0.54
CA PHE A 123 0.89 26.36 0.65
C PHE A 123 1.42 27.78 0.74
N LYS A 124 0.55 28.71 1.21
CA LYS A 124 0.94 30.11 1.46
C LYS A 124 1.88 30.19 2.67
N PRO A 125 2.82 31.13 2.69
CA PRO A 125 3.63 31.42 3.88
C PRO A 125 2.74 31.60 5.11
N GLY A 126 3.12 31.00 6.25
CA GLY A 126 2.38 31.08 7.52
C GLY A 126 1.24 30.07 7.70
N THR A 127 0.86 29.28 6.65
CA THR A 127 -0.16 28.23 6.79
C THR A 127 0.47 26.85 7.04
N LEU A 128 1.77 26.71 6.84
CA LEU A 128 2.48 25.44 6.92
C LEU A 128 2.58 24.93 8.36
N ASP A 129 2.79 25.84 9.34
CA ASP A 129 2.84 25.48 10.76
C ASP A 129 1.53 24.83 11.21
N ARG A 130 0.40 25.43 10.84
CA ARG A 130 -0.92 24.86 11.14
C ARG A 130 -1.14 23.53 10.45
N LEU A 131 -0.77 23.38 9.18
CA LEU A 131 -0.87 22.12 8.45
C LEU A 131 -0.10 21.01 9.17
N VAL A 132 1.17 21.27 9.53
CA VAL A 132 2.01 20.28 10.21
C VAL A 132 1.42 19.90 11.56
N ALA A 133 1.01 20.88 12.37
CA ALA A 133 0.36 20.63 13.66
C ALA A 133 -0.91 19.78 13.49
N ASP A 134 -1.79 20.12 12.55
CA ASP A 134 -3.01 19.37 12.26
C ASP A 134 -2.69 17.92 11.83
N ARG A 135 -1.67 17.70 10.99
CA ARG A 135 -1.26 16.36 10.55
C ARG A 135 -0.66 15.52 11.68
N LEU A 136 0.17 16.11 12.54
CA LEU A 136 0.74 15.41 13.70
C LEU A 136 -0.36 15.03 14.70
N LYS A 137 -1.31 15.92 14.93
CA LYS A 137 -2.49 15.66 15.77
C LYS A 137 -3.38 14.55 15.18
N GLU A 138 -3.60 14.56 13.87
CA GLU A 138 -4.41 13.54 13.15
C GLU A 138 -3.86 12.12 13.36
N VAL A 139 -2.55 11.96 13.45
CA VAL A 139 -1.90 10.67 13.72
C VAL A 139 -1.63 10.42 15.21
N GLY A 140 -2.26 11.19 16.10
CA GLY A 140 -2.18 11.01 17.56
C GLY A 140 -0.80 11.28 18.15
N LEU A 141 -0.01 12.17 17.56
CA LEU A 141 1.27 12.59 18.12
C LEU A 141 1.07 13.81 19.03
N PRO A 142 1.79 13.89 20.18
CA PRO A 142 1.69 15.04 21.08
C PRO A 142 2.33 16.29 20.46
N GLU A 143 1.88 17.44 20.93
CA GLU A 143 2.50 18.75 20.61
C GLU A 143 3.96 18.80 21.09
N GLY A 144 4.77 19.62 20.44
CA GLY A 144 6.19 19.80 20.79
C GLY A 144 7.15 18.78 20.16
N LEU A 145 6.64 17.81 19.39
CA LEU A 145 7.51 16.87 18.66
C LEU A 145 8.09 17.46 17.36
N GLU A 146 7.52 18.53 16.86
CA GLU A 146 7.87 19.15 15.57
C GLU A 146 9.32 19.57 15.47
N HIS A 147 9.96 19.93 16.59
CA HIS A 147 11.36 20.38 16.65
C HIS A 147 12.37 19.22 16.80
N LYS A 148 11.90 18.00 17.10
CA LYS A 148 12.76 16.83 17.25
C LYS A 148 13.22 16.28 15.90
N LYS A 149 14.24 15.42 15.95
CA LYS A 149 14.72 14.64 14.81
C LYS A 149 14.22 13.19 14.89
N PRO A 150 14.17 12.46 13.78
CA PRO A 150 13.73 11.06 13.74
C PRO A 150 14.45 10.12 14.73
N ALA A 151 15.73 10.37 14.99
CA ALA A 151 16.54 9.59 15.94
C ALA A 151 16.04 9.65 17.39
N GLU A 152 15.30 10.72 17.74
CA GLU A 152 14.75 10.95 19.10
C GLU A 152 13.39 10.27 19.31
N LEU A 153 12.84 9.62 18.27
CA LEU A 153 11.51 9.02 18.26
C LEU A 153 11.56 7.49 18.41
N SER A 154 10.52 6.94 19.06
CA SER A 154 10.26 5.50 19.01
C SER A 154 9.90 5.02 17.61
N GLY A 155 9.97 3.69 17.35
CA GLY A 155 9.56 3.11 16.07
C GLY A 155 8.12 3.47 15.68
N GLY A 156 7.19 3.37 16.62
CA GLY A 156 5.78 3.72 16.40
C GLY A 156 5.57 5.22 16.16
N GLN A 157 6.33 6.09 16.84
CA GLN A 157 6.28 7.52 16.56
C GLN A 157 6.82 7.84 15.16
N ARG A 158 7.95 7.23 14.74
CA ARG A 158 8.47 7.40 13.37
C ARG A 158 7.46 6.99 12.30
N LYS A 159 6.76 5.85 12.48
CA LYS A 159 5.70 5.40 11.57
C LYS A 159 4.57 6.43 11.47
N ARG A 160 4.11 6.96 12.61
CA ARG A 160 3.05 7.98 12.63
C ARG A 160 3.49 9.30 11.98
N VAL A 161 4.73 9.73 12.18
CA VAL A 161 5.29 10.88 11.43
C VAL A 161 5.34 10.60 9.93
N GLY A 162 5.77 9.40 9.52
CA GLY A 162 5.75 8.98 8.12
C GLY A 162 4.33 9.02 7.53
N MET A 163 3.32 8.64 8.31
CA MET A 163 1.92 8.73 7.90
C MET A 163 1.46 10.20 7.81
N ALA A 164 1.80 11.05 8.80
CA ALA A 164 1.51 12.50 8.76
C ALA A 164 2.11 13.16 7.51
N ARG A 165 3.35 12.81 7.16
CA ARG A 165 4.02 13.27 5.93
C ARG A 165 3.28 12.81 4.68
N ALA A 166 2.89 11.54 4.62
CA ALA A 166 2.13 10.99 3.48
C ALA A 166 0.76 11.66 3.31
N LEU A 167 0.11 12.04 4.42
CA LEU A 167 -1.20 12.70 4.44
C LEU A 167 -1.11 14.22 4.21
N ALA A 168 0.08 14.83 4.22
CA ALA A 168 0.25 16.28 4.16
C ALA A 168 -0.33 16.91 2.90
N LEU A 169 -0.37 16.18 1.79
CA LEU A 169 -0.91 16.65 0.50
C LEU A 169 -2.37 16.24 0.26
N ASN A 170 -3.08 15.71 1.26
CA ASN A 170 -4.45 15.18 1.12
C ASN A 170 -4.60 14.19 -0.06
N PRO A 171 -3.85 13.09 -0.06
CA PRO A 171 -3.84 12.16 -1.17
C PRO A 171 -5.20 11.48 -1.37
N GLU A 172 -5.51 11.11 -2.61
CA GLU A 172 -6.67 10.29 -2.95
C GLU A 172 -6.40 8.80 -2.75
N VAL A 173 -5.13 8.41 -2.85
CA VAL A 173 -4.67 7.03 -2.66
C VAL A 173 -3.55 6.99 -1.63
N MET A 174 -3.66 6.10 -0.67
CA MET A 174 -2.61 5.80 0.29
C MET A 174 -2.02 4.41 0.03
N LEU A 175 -0.72 4.36 -0.16
CA LEU A 175 0.06 3.13 -0.28
C LEU A 175 0.79 2.87 1.03
N TYR A 176 0.58 1.70 1.62
CA TYR A 176 1.19 1.29 2.87
C TYR A 176 2.05 0.05 2.63
N ASP A 177 3.37 0.18 2.79
CA ASP A 177 4.30 -0.93 2.65
C ASP A 177 4.71 -1.43 4.04
N GLU A 178 4.15 -2.58 4.46
CA GLU A 178 4.38 -3.21 5.75
C GLU A 178 4.22 -2.22 6.94
N PRO A 179 3.04 -1.61 7.12
CA PRO A 179 2.85 -0.50 8.05
C PRO A 179 3.06 -0.87 9.52
N THR A 180 2.77 -2.12 9.91
CA THR A 180 2.84 -2.62 11.29
C THR A 180 4.14 -3.36 11.61
N THR A 181 4.99 -3.65 10.60
CA THR A 181 6.24 -4.40 10.80
C THR A 181 7.18 -3.70 11.77
N GLY A 182 7.67 -4.47 12.76
CA GLY A 182 8.59 -3.99 13.80
C GLY A 182 7.94 -3.21 14.95
N LEU A 183 6.61 -3.25 15.05
CA LEU A 183 5.85 -2.69 16.15
C LEU A 183 5.32 -3.79 17.09
N ASP A 184 5.09 -3.44 18.35
CA ASP A 184 4.35 -4.30 19.27
C ASP A 184 2.86 -4.38 18.88
N PRO A 185 2.10 -5.35 19.41
CA PRO A 185 0.70 -5.54 19.02
C PRO A 185 -0.21 -4.33 19.26
N ILE A 186 0.04 -3.56 20.34
CA ILE A 186 -0.78 -2.38 20.66
C ILE A 186 -0.51 -1.27 19.65
N MET A 187 0.77 -1.01 19.34
CA MET A 187 1.13 0.00 18.36
C MET A 187 0.74 -0.39 16.94
N SER A 188 0.75 -1.69 16.61
CA SER A 188 0.22 -2.21 15.34
C SER A 188 -1.28 -1.89 15.23
N ASP A 189 -2.03 -2.09 16.29
CA ASP A 189 -3.46 -1.77 16.33
C ASP A 189 -3.72 -0.28 16.18
N VAL A 190 -2.92 0.59 16.80
CA VAL A 190 -2.99 2.05 16.60
C VAL A 190 -2.79 2.43 15.12
N ILE A 191 -1.81 1.83 14.43
CA ILE A 191 -1.59 2.09 13.00
C ILE A 191 -2.80 1.62 12.17
N ASN A 192 -3.37 0.46 12.48
CA ASN A 192 -4.55 -0.06 11.80
C ASN A 192 -5.76 0.86 11.98
N GLU A 193 -5.99 1.40 13.19
CA GLU A 193 -7.03 2.41 13.43
C GLU A 193 -6.81 3.68 12.61
N LEU A 194 -5.57 4.15 12.50
CA LEU A 194 -5.25 5.32 11.68
C LEU A 194 -5.50 5.08 10.18
N ILE A 195 -5.25 3.86 9.67
CA ILE A 195 -5.59 3.46 8.29
C ILE A 195 -7.10 3.55 8.09
N LEU A 196 -7.89 2.93 8.99
CA LEU A 196 -9.36 2.98 8.94
C LEU A 196 -9.90 4.40 9.05
N GLN A 197 -9.36 5.21 9.96
CA GLN A 197 -9.76 6.60 10.13
C GLN A 197 -9.50 7.40 8.85
N THR A 198 -8.34 7.22 8.22
CA THR A 198 -7.99 7.90 6.97
C THR A 198 -8.95 7.52 5.85
N GLN A 199 -9.30 6.25 5.70
CA GLN A 199 -10.29 5.78 4.73
C GLN A 199 -11.65 6.44 4.97
N LYS A 200 -12.17 6.37 6.20
CA LYS A 200 -13.51 6.85 6.56
C LYS A 200 -13.65 8.37 6.45
N THR A 201 -12.67 9.12 6.94
CA THR A 201 -12.79 10.59 7.04
C THR A 201 -12.48 11.30 5.74
N LYS A 202 -11.60 10.73 4.90
CA LYS A 202 -11.12 11.36 3.65
C LYS A 202 -11.58 10.62 2.40
N LEU A 203 -12.32 9.52 2.53
CA LEU A 203 -12.71 8.63 1.43
C LEU A 203 -11.48 8.20 0.60
N THR A 204 -10.33 8.03 1.28
CA THR A 204 -9.06 7.70 0.64
C THR A 204 -9.05 6.22 0.27
N THR A 205 -8.61 5.91 -0.95
CA THR A 205 -8.38 4.54 -1.38
C THR A 205 -7.11 4.01 -0.73
N GLY A 206 -7.15 2.81 -0.14
CA GLY A 206 -6.00 2.19 0.53
C GLY A 206 -5.44 1.02 -0.25
N VAL A 207 -4.11 0.92 -0.37
CA VAL A 207 -3.43 -0.32 -0.77
C VAL A 207 -2.41 -0.66 0.31
N VAL A 208 -2.64 -1.74 1.02
CA VAL A 208 -1.84 -2.17 2.17
C VAL A 208 -1.09 -3.45 1.82
N VAL A 209 0.22 -3.37 1.70
CA VAL A 209 1.08 -4.56 1.62
C VAL A 209 1.40 -5.02 3.02
N THR A 210 1.06 -6.26 3.37
CA THR A 210 1.35 -6.82 4.68
C THR A 210 1.44 -8.34 4.65
N HIS A 211 2.06 -8.93 5.66
CA HIS A 211 1.99 -10.35 5.99
C HIS A 211 1.28 -10.59 7.35
N ASP A 212 0.82 -9.53 7.99
CA ASP A 212 0.11 -9.59 9.28
C ASP A 212 -1.39 -9.77 9.06
N MET A 213 -1.89 -10.95 9.39
CA MET A 213 -3.30 -11.30 9.20
C MET A 213 -4.25 -10.46 10.08
N LYS A 214 -3.80 -10.00 11.27
CA LYS A 214 -4.61 -9.10 12.11
C LYS A 214 -4.84 -7.75 11.42
N THR A 215 -3.82 -7.23 10.75
CA THR A 215 -3.97 -6.04 9.91
C THR A 215 -4.95 -6.29 8.78
N VAL A 216 -4.84 -7.44 8.08
CA VAL A 216 -5.77 -7.80 6.98
C VAL A 216 -7.22 -7.85 7.47
N GLU A 217 -7.50 -8.61 8.52
CA GLU A 217 -8.84 -8.76 9.10
C GLU A 217 -9.46 -7.41 9.52
N LYS A 218 -8.61 -6.48 9.99
CA LYS A 218 -9.07 -5.21 10.52
C LYS A 218 -9.33 -4.15 9.46
N VAL A 219 -8.49 -4.06 8.41
CA VAL A 219 -8.51 -2.92 7.48
C VAL A 219 -8.95 -3.26 6.06
N ALA A 220 -8.99 -4.54 5.66
CA ALA A 220 -9.23 -4.89 4.27
C ALA A 220 -10.73 -4.97 3.92
N ASP A 221 -11.12 -4.28 2.85
CA ASP A 221 -12.38 -4.56 2.16
C ASP A 221 -12.21 -5.75 1.20
N ARG A 222 -10.99 -5.93 0.67
CA ARG A 222 -10.64 -6.99 -0.28
C ARG A 222 -9.17 -7.39 -0.13
N VAL A 223 -8.89 -8.65 -0.34
CA VAL A 223 -7.55 -9.24 -0.24
C VAL A 223 -7.10 -9.80 -1.57
N ILE A 224 -5.88 -9.48 -1.96
CA ILE A 224 -5.17 -10.05 -3.11
C ILE A 224 -3.99 -10.85 -2.58
N MET A 225 -3.91 -12.14 -2.87
CA MET A 225 -2.75 -12.93 -2.49
C MET A 225 -1.86 -13.21 -3.70
N LEU A 226 -0.63 -12.70 -3.62
CA LEU A 226 0.44 -13.01 -4.58
C LEU A 226 1.20 -14.26 -4.14
N TYR A 227 1.46 -15.15 -5.09
CA TYR A 227 2.28 -16.34 -4.85
C TYR A 227 3.65 -16.21 -5.55
N PRO A 228 4.74 -16.74 -4.96
CA PRO A 228 6.08 -16.67 -5.58
C PRO A 228 6.13 -17.36 -6.94
N LEU A 229 6.62 -16.67 -7.97
CA LEU A 229 6.69 -17.20 -9.35
C LEU A 229 7.50 -18.49 -9.45
N SER A 230 8.54 -18.65 -8.61
CA SER A 230 9.38 -19.85 -8.59
C SER A 230 8.66 -21.12 -8.14
N ARG A 231 7.47 -20.98 -7.59
CA ARG A 231 6.67 -22.08 -7.04
C ARG A 231 5.35 -22.32 -7.78
N LEU A 232 5.08 -21.51 -8.79
CA LEU A 232 3.91 -21.66 -9.65
C LEU A 232 4.17 -22.66 -10.77
N ALA A 233 3.17 -23.48 -11.07
CA ALA A 233 3.18 -24.29 -12.27
C ALA A 233 3.18 -23.42 -13.55
N PRO A 234 3.67 -23.94 -14.69
CA PRO A 234 3.55 -23.25 -15.96
C PRO A 234 2.10 -22.84 -16.25
N GLY A 235 1.87 -21.57 -16.58
CA GLY A 235 0.54 -21.04 -16.88
C GLY A 235 -0.36 -20.71 -15.68
N GLU A 236 0.06 -21.04 -14.47
CA GLU A 236 -0.71 -20.72 -13.25
C GLU A 236 -0.64 -19.21 -12.95
N PRO A 237 -1.77 -18.55 -12.61
CA PRO A 237 -1.79 -17.12 -12.29
C PRO A 237 -1.01 -16.81 -11.01
N GLN A 238 -0.36 -15.65 -10.96
CA GLN A 238 0.39 -15.23 -9.77
C GLN A 238 -0.53 -14.74 -8.64
N ILE A 239 -1.70 -14.19 -8.98
CA ILE A 239 -2.76 -13.90 -8.01
C ILE A 239 -3.52 -15.21 -7.79
N ILE A 240 -3.36 -15.81 -6.62
CA ILE A 240 -4.03 -17.06 -6.23
C ILE A 240 -5.29 -16.81 -5.40
N TYR A 241 -5.48 -15.59 -4.91
CA TYR A 241 -6.70 -15.16 -4.23
C TYR A 241 -7.05 -13.72 -4.58
N ASP A 242 -8.33 -13.47 -4.78
CA ASP A 242 -8.92 -12.16 -4.99
C ASP A 242 -10.35 -12.19 -4.45
N GLY A 243 -10.57 -11.64 -3.27
CA GLY A 243 -11.86 -11.69 -2.60
C GLY A 243 -11.86 -11.07 -1.20
N PRO A 244 -12.98 -11.18 -0.47
CA PRO A 244 -13.10 -10.65 0.89
C PRO A 244 -12.23 -11.44 1.89
N PRO A 245 -11.77 -10.81 3.00
CA PRO A 245 -10.91 -11.49 3.99
C PRO A 245 -11.49 -12.81 4.52
N GLU A 246 -12.79 -12.87 4.78
CA GLU A 246 -13.49 -14.03 5.35
C GLU A 246 -13.47 -15.26 4.45
N GLY A 247 -13.31 -15.06 3.13
CA GLY A 247 -13.25 -16.14 2.16
C GLY A 247 -11.94 -16.94 2.18
N MET A 248 -10.89 -16.41 2.78
CA MET A 248 -9.55 -17.01 2.75
C MET A 248 -9.48 -18.31 3.55
N GLU A 249 -10.06 -18.37 4.74
CA GLU A 249 -10.04 -19.57 5.59
C GLU A 249 -10.80 -20.74 4.97
N ASN A 250 -11.83 -20.45 4.18
CA ASN A 250 -12.68 -21.43 3.50
C ASN A 250 -12.25 -21.70 2.06
N SER A 251 -11.11 -21.13 1.62
CA SER A 251 -10.60 -21.35 0.28
C SER A 251 -10.33 -22.83 0.00
N SER A 252 -10.66 -23.31 -1.20
CA SER A 252 -10.27 -24.65 -1.66
C SER A 252 -8.76 -24.81 -1.85
N ASP A 253 -8.04 -23.70 -2.12
CA ASP A 253 -6.58 -23.70 -2.26
C ASP A 253 -5.90 -23.82 -0.90
N THR A 254 -5.18 -24.91 -0.72
CA THR A 254 -4.45 -25.21 0.54
C THR A 254 -3.38 -24.17 0.86
N ARG A 255 -2.75 -23.57 -0.16
CA ARG A 255 -1.70 -22.55 0.01
C ARG A 255 -2.25 -21.30 0.72
N ILE A 256 -3.49 -20.90 0.42
CA ILE A 256 -4.17 -19.77 1.03
C ILE A 256 -4.43 -20.07 2.51
N ARG A 257 -5.04 -21.22 2.82
CA ARG A 257 -5.30 -21.63 4.21
C ARG A 257 -4.03 -21.75 5.05
N GLN A 258 -2.97 -22.33 4.49
CA GLN A 258 -1.66 -22.43 5.16
C GLN A 258 -1.07 -21.06 5.46
N PHE A 259 -1.17 -20.11 4.51
CA PHE A 259 -0.68 -18.75 4.73
C PHE A 259 -1.45 -18.05 5.86
N VAL A 260 -2.77 -18.13 5.86
CA VAL A 260 -3.64 -17.52 6.90
C VAL A 260 -3.32 -18.09 8.28
N ARG A 261 -3.10 -19.42 8.39
CA ARG A 261 -2.81 -20.11 9.66
C ARG A 261 -1.34 -20.04 10.09
N GLY A 262 -0.47 -19.46 9.26
CA GLY A 262 0.97 -19.43 9.53
C GLY A 262 1.62 -20.81 9.49
N GLU A 263 1.05 -21.75 8.75
CA GLU A 263 1.53 -23.13 8.65
C GLU A 263 2.64 -23.23 7.61
N ALA A 264 3.77 -23.85 7.97
CA ALA A 264 4.89 -24.04 7.07
C ALA A 264 4.59 -24.90 5.83
N GLY A 265 3.59 -25.79 5.93
CA GLY A 265 3.09 -26.62 4.84
C GLY A 265 4.18 -27.36 4.08
N GLU A 266 4.16 -27.25 2.75
CA GLU A 266 5.16 -27.89 1.88
C GLU A 266 6.54 -27.23 1.91
N ARG A 267 6.65 -26.05 2.51
CA ARG A 267 7.90 -25.26 2.52
C ARG A 267 9.05 -25.99 3.22
N LEU A 268 8.76 -26.72 4.28
CA LEU A 268 9.77 -27.57 4.95
C LEU A 268 10.33 -28.66 4.02
N ARG A 269 9.45 -29.25 3.18
CA ARG A 269 9.85 -30.26 2.19
C ARG A 269 10.69 -29.66 1.06
N GLU A 270 10.34 -28.44 0.61
CA GLU A 270 11.12 -27.71 -0.41
C GLU A 270 12.53 -27.34 0.09
N MET A 271 12.63 -26.85 1.32
CA MET A 271 13.92 -26.49 1.93
C MET A 271 14.83 -27.72 2.13
N SER A 272 14.25 -28.89 2.42
CA SER A 272 15.04 -30.13 2.54
C SER A 272 15.55 -30.65 1.19
N ARG A 273 14.79 -30.45 0.10
CA ARG A 273 15.24 -30.81 -1.27
C ARG A 273 16.36 -29.90 -1.79
N GLN A 274 16.37 -28.61 -1.42
CA GLN A 274 17.44 -27.67 -1.81
C GLN A 274 18.77 -27.88 -1.06
N ARG A 275 18.78 -28.63 0.05
CA ARG A 275 20.00 -28.97 0.80
C ARG A 275 20.65 -30.26 0.35
N GLY A 276 19.99 -31.04 -0.51
CA GLY A 276 20.47 -32.35 -1.00
C GLY A 276 20.93 -32.35 -2.47
N GLY A 277 21.06 -31.21 -3.10
CA GLY A 277 21.64 -30.99 -4.41
C GLY A 277 22.79 -29.96 -4.33
#